data_1859e71f56ae07d299d279d6ab307bb6
#
_entry.id   1859e71f56ae07d299d279d6ab307bb6
#
_cell.length_a   1.000
_cell.length_b   1.000
_cell.length_c   1.000
_cell.angle_alpha   90.00
_cell.angle_beta   90.00
_cell.angle_gamma   90.00
#
_symmetry.space_group_name_H-M   'P 1'
#
loop_
_entity.id
_entity.type
_entity.pdbx_description
1 polymer ?
#
loop_
_entity_poly.entity_id
_entity_poly.type
_entity_poly.pdbx_seq_one_letter_code
_entity_poly.pdbx_strand_id
1 'polypeptide(L)'
;MTPTRTRRRLRACHECDLLVALPPLRPGQRASCPRCDHTLSHRHFRPAERSLAFAISALIALLAAIGFPFISFEARGVSNAIRLTDTSASLVTQHEPFVGILVLLTIIVLPAFYLLAVIWLHLGLLQRRPLPRSYRIARALSHLGPWMMADVFVVGALVSLIKIAGMASVDLGPSFWSFCVYALLLLLTTRSIDSDWMWFSLAGEPLAPEGCRPGQPAAEQALTGCPTCGLVSRLNHFGRGRCQRCGEPLRFRSPHSLQKTWALLIAATLCYIPANLYPIMTTTSLGDSTPSTIVGGVLIFLGHGDWPIALIIFTASVVVPIGKVFALAWLCITVRRRGESRFKHKRQTLYRITELIGRWSMIDVFVVAILISLVHAGSLLSITPGPAALAFSAVVVITMLAANSFDPRLIWDARNMQPHMPASLKRQSPYSPVKEVDDA
;
A
#
# COMPACT_ATOMS: atom_id res chain seq x y z
N MET A 1 17.17 24.27 -41.95
CA MET A 1 17.56 23.87 -40.58
C MET A 1 16.36 23.25 -39.90
N THR A 2 16.23 21.94 -39.94
CA THR A 2 15.19 21.21 -39.21
C THR A 2 15.51 21.28 -37.73
N PRO A 3 14.56 21.72 -36.87
CA PRO A 3 14.82 21.76 -35.43
C PRO A 3 15.11 20.36 -34.95
N THR A 4 16.30 20.16 -34.39
CA THR A 4 16.70 18.94 -33.72
C THR A 4 15.63 18.61 -32.67
N ARG A 5 14.87 17.54 -32.94
CA ARG A 5 13.84 16.98 -32.04
C ARG A 5 14.53 16.58 -30.75
N THR A 6 14.67 17.51 -29.82
CA THR A 6 15.11 17.19 -28.47
C THR A 6 14.10 16.19 -27.88
N ARG A 7 14.57 15.00 -27.55
CA ARG A 7 13.79 13.94 -26.88
C ARG A 7 13.28 14.49 -25.54
N ARG A 8 12.14 15.19 -25.57
CA ARG A 8 11.53 15.70 -24.33
C ARG A 8 10.94 14.50 -23.56
N ARG A 9 11.48 14.24 -22.38
CA ARG A 9 10.89 13.26 -21.46
C ARG A 9 9.59 13.84 -20.94
N LEU A 10 8.46 13.24 -21.31
CA LEU A 10 7.13 13.63 -20.84
C LEU A 10 6.67 12.65 -19.77
N ARG A 11 6.08 13.19 -18.71
CA ARG A 11 5.39 12.41 -17.67
C ARG A 11 4.02 13.03 -17.40
N ALA A 12 2.99 12.20 -17.33
CA ALA A 12 1.69 12.62 -16.84
C ALA A 12 1.63 12.35 -15.34
N CYS A 13 1.25 13.35 -14.56
CA CYS A 13 1.16 13.20 -13.12
C CYS A 13 0.10 12.17 -12.75
N HIS A 14 0.45 11.20 -11.92
CA HIS A 14 -0.46 10.13 -11.50
C HIS A 14 -1.63 10.63 -10.65
N GLU A 15 -1.47 11.76 -9.96
CA GLU A 15 -2.49 12.32 -9.07
C GLU A 15 -3.39 13.37 -9.73
N CYS A 16 -2.83 14.22 -10.61
CA CYS A 16 -3.60 15.35 -11.20
C CYS A 16 -3.66 15.34 -12.72
N ASP A 17 -3.07 14.34 -13.37
CA ASP A 17 -3.07 14.13 -14.82
C ASP A 17 -2.39 15.24 -15.65
N LEU A 18 -1.68 16.19 -15.00
CA LEU A 18 -0.95 17.24 -15.70
C LEU A 18 0.21 16.65 -16.50
N LEU A 19 0.31 16.99 -17.79
CA LEU A 19 1.44 16.59 -18.62
C LEU A 19 2.62 17.54 -18.39
N VAL A 20 3.74 17.01 -17.91
CA VAL A 20 4.94 17.75 -17.56
C VAL A 20 6.12 17.29 -18.40
N ALA A 21 6.87 18.25 -18.94
CA ALA A 21 8.15 17.96 -19.59
C ALA A 21 9.25 17.94 -18.51
N LEU A 22 9.88 16.78 -18.32
CA LEU A 22 10.95 16.63 -17.35
C LEU A 22 12.27 17.11 -17.97
N PRO A 23 13.02 17.99 -17.29
CA PRO A 23 14.40 18.29 -17.63
C PRO A 23 15.30 17.09 -17.35
N PRO A 24 16.49 17.04 -17.92
CA PRO A 24 17.48 16.03 -17.53
C PRO A 24 17.88 16.23 -16.07
N LEU A 25 17.55 15.27 -15.22
CA LEU A 25 17.84 15.33 -13.78
C LEU A 25 19.27 14.85 -13.52
N ARG A 26 19.99 15.61 -12.70
CA ARG A 26 21.28 15.20 -12.12
C ARG A 26 21.06 14.27 -10.94
N PRO A 27 22.02 13.41 -10.59
CA PRO A 27 21.95 12.60 -9.38
C PRO A 27 21.62 13.45 -8.13
N GLY A 28 20.67 13.01 -7.33
CA GLY A 28 20.16 13.73 -6.14
C GLY A 28 19.02 14.72 -6.41
N GLN A 29 18.70 15.04 -7.66
CA GLN A 29 17.61 15.95 -7.99
C GLN A 29 16.25 15.23 -8.05
N ARG A 30 15.20 15.98 -7.68
CA ARG A 30 13.80 15.57 -7.77
C ARG A 30 13.04 16.50 -8.71
N ALA A 31 12.12 15.93 -9.48
CA ALA A 31 11.14 16.69 -10.25
C ALA A 31 9.77 16.50 -9.61
N SER A 32 9.13 17.58 -9.21
CA SER A 32 7.74 17.58 -8.70
C SER A 32 6.77 18.17 -9.71
N CYS A 33 5.51 17.82 -9.56
CA CYS A 33 4.44 18.35 -10.39
C CYS A 33 4.13 19.81 -9.98
N PRO A 34 4.15 20.77 -10.90
CA PRO A 34 3.89 22.17 -10.57
C PRO A 34 2.44 22.45 -10.13
N ARG A 35 1.53 21.49 -10.31
CA ARG A 35 0.11 21.62 -9.97
C ARG A 35 -0.26 21.04 -8.62
N CYS A 36 0.29 19.90 -8.24
CA CYS A 36 -0.11 19.16 -7.03
C CYS A 36 1.08 18.75 -6.15
N ASP A 37 2.29 19.14 -6.54
CA ASP A 37 3.55 18.85 -5.84
C ASP A 37 3.88 17.35 -5.65
N HIS A 38 3.20 16.45 -6.40
CA HIS A 38 3.57 15.03 -6.42
C HIS A 38 4.93 14.83 -7.07
N THR A 39 5.78 13.98 -6.48
CA THR A 39 7.09 13.66 -7.05
C THR A 39 6.93 12.83 -8.32
N LEU A 40 7.32 13.39 -9.47
CA LEU A 40 7.23 12.73 -10.77
C LEU A 40 8.43 11.82 -11.07
N SER A 41 9.61 12.23 -10.64
CA SER A 41 10.86 11.48 -10.81
C SER A 41 11.89 11.91 -9.77
N HIS A 42 12.71 10.98 -9.32
CA HIS A 42 13.82 11.23 -8.42
C HIS A 42 15.04 10.47 -8.92
N ARG A 43 16.14 11.19 -9.21
CA ARG A 43 17.38 10.58 -9.69
C ARG A 43 18.30 10.24 -8.53
N HIS A 44 18.50 8.96 -8.25
CA HIS A 44 19.40 8.50 -7.21
C HIS A 44 20.87 8.42 -7.70
N PHE A 45 21.80 8.53 -6.75
CA PHE A 45 23.21 8.22 -7.01
C PHE A 45 23.38 6.70 -7.12
N ARG A 46 24.04 6.21 -8.18
CA ARG A 46 24.33 4.79 -8.43
C ARG A 46 23.12 3.87 -8.09
N PRO A 47 21.97 4.07 -8.74
CA PRO A 47 20.71 3.46 -8.32
C PRO A 47 20.77 1.93 -8.31
N ALA A 48 21.49 1.30 -9.25
CA ALA A 48 21.57 -0.15 -9.31
C ALA A 48 22.39 -0.75 -8.16
N GLU A 49 23.59 -0.22 -7.90
CA GLU A 49 24.47 -0.71 -6.85
C GLU A 49 23.84 -0.54 -5.47
N ARG A 50 23.26 0.64 -5.23
CA ARG A 50 22.63 0.98 -3.95
C ARG A 50 21.42 0.09 -3.66
N SER A 51 20.51 -0.08 -4.63
CA SER A 51 19.34 -0.93 -4.46
C SER A 51 19.71 -2.40 -4.29
N LEU A 52 20.74 -2.87 -5.02
CA LEU A 52 21.25 -4.23 -4.90
C LEU A 52 21.87 -4.48 -3.52
N ALA A 53 22.74 -3.58 -3.04
CA ALA A 53 23.37 -3.70 -1.73
C ALA A 53 22.34 -3.76 -0.60
N PHE A 54 21.37 -2.83 -0.59
CA PHE A 54 20.31 -2.84 0.42
C PHE A 54 19.43 -4.10 0.33
N ALA A 55 19.11 -4.57 -0.87
CA ALA A 55 18.27 -5.77 -1.03
C ALA A 55 18.99 -7.04 -0.55
N ILE A 56 20.28 -7.21 -0.83
CA ILE A 56 21.07 -8.35 -0.35
C ILE A 56 21.18 -8.28 1.18
N SER A 57 21.53 -7.12 1.74
CA SER A 57 21.64 -6.94 3.19
C SER A 57 20.31 -7.19 3.90
N ALA A 58 19.18 -6.73 3.32
CA ALA A 58 17.85 -6.98 3.85
C ALA A 58 17.49 -8.47 3.81
N LEU A 59 17.87 -9.19 2.75
CA LEU A 59 17.61 -10.63 2.64
C LEU A 59 18.41 -11.42 3.70
N ILE A 60 19.67 -11.07 3.91
CA ILE A 60 20.51 -11.68 4.95
C ILE A 60 19.91 -11.41 6.34
N ALA A 61 19.49 -10.17 6.60
CA ALA A 61 18.85 -9.81 7.88
C ALA A 61 17.51 -10.54 8.09
N LEU A 62 16.72 -10.76 7.03
CA LEU A 62 15.49 -11.55 7.08
C LEU A 62 15.77 -13.02 7.42
N LEU A 63 16.79 -13.62 6.80
CA LEU A 63 17.20 -15.00 7.10
C LEU A 63 17.67 -15.13 8.57
N ALA A 64 18.42 -14.17 9.09
CA ALA A 64 18.79 -14.13 10.48
C ALA A 64 17.56 -13.96 11.39
N ALA A 65 16.59 -13.12 11.02
CA ALA A 65 15.36 -12.93 11.78
C ALA A 65 14.48 -14.19 11.85
N ILE A 66 14.51 -15.05 10.85
CA ILE A 66 13.77 -16.34 10.87
C ILE A 66 14.49 -17.40 11.70
N GLY A 67 15.83 -17.38 11.74
CA GLY A 67 16.64 -18.44 12.33
C GLY A 67 16.70 -18.46 13.85
N PHE A 68 16.54 -17.32 14.52
CA PHE A 68 16.72 -17.18 15.97
C PHE A 68 15.38 -16.93 16.70
N PRO A 69 15.34 -17.08 18.05
CA PRO A 69 14.19 -16.68 18.85
C PRO A 69 13.89 -15.18 18.72
N PHE A 70 12.62 -14.84 18.55
CA PHE A 70 12.17 -13.46 18.34
C PHE A 70 11.89 -12.75 19.66
N ILE A 71 11.07 -13.37 20.50
CA ILE A 71 10.73 -12.89 21.84
C ILE A 71 10.66 -14.10 22.77
N SER A 72 11.19 -13.97 23.98
CA SER A 72 11.00 -14.91 25.06
C SER A 72 10.28 -14.22 26.22
N PHE A 73 9.43 -14.96 26.91
CA PHE A 73 8.79 -14.45 28.10
C PHE A 73 8.84 -15.48 29.22
N GLU A 74 8.99 -15.00 30.44
CA GLU A 74 8.94 -15.81 31.64
C GLU A 74 7.81 -15.32 32.54
N ALA A 75 6.92 -16.25 32.90
CA ALA A 75 5.84 -16.02 33.84
C ALA A 75 5.73 -17.20 34.78
N ARG A 76 5.88 -16.97 36.08
CA ARG A 76 5.71 -17.97 37.15
C ARG A 76 6.53 -19.26 36.94
N GLY A 77 7.78 -19.16 36.46
CA GLY A 77 8.66 -20.31 36.22
C GLY A 77 8.43 -21.07 34.90
N VAL A 78 7.53 -20.61 34.05
CA VAL A 78 7.35 -21.13 32.69
C VAL A 78 8.00 -20.15 31.72
N SER A 79 9.02 -20.60 31.00
CA SER A 79 9.68 -19.84 29.94
C SER A 79 9.17 -20.33 28.58
N ASN A 80 8.78 -19.41 27.72
CA ASN A 80 8.41 -19.70 26.34
C ASN A 80 9.13 -18.74 25.39
N ALA A 81 9.72 -19.29 24.33
CA ALA A 81 10.39 -18.51 23.30
C ALA A 81 9.72 -18.76 21.95
N ILE A 82 9.29 -17.69 21.30
CA ILE A 82 8.65 -17.77 19.99
C ILE A 82 9.61 -17.30 18.89
N ARG A 83 9.50 -17.93 17.73
CA ARG A 83 10.13 -17.49 16.49
C ARG A 83 9.17 -16.64 15.68
N LEU A 84 9.71 -15.92 14.72
CA LEU A 84 8.90 -15.10 13.81
C LEU A 84 7.85 -15.93 13.04
N THR A 85 8.18 -17.15 12.67
CA THR A 85 7.28 -18.10 11.97
C THR A 85 6.17 -18.62 12.87
N ASP A 86 6.42 -18.74 14.16
CA ASP A 86 5.46 -19.32 15.11
C ASP A 86 4.27 -18.38 15.31
N THR A 87 4.46 -17.06 15.08
CA THR A 87 3.38 -16.06 15.10
C THR A 87 2.29 -16.38 14.09
N SER A 88 2.64 -16.88 12.92
CA SER A 88 1.67 -17.28 11.90
C SER A 88 1.16 -18.72 12.10
N ALA A 89 2.04 -19.62 12.54
CA ALA A 89 1.69 -21.03 12.73
C ALA A 89 0.67 -21.23 13.87
N SER A 90 0.82 -20.51 14.98
CA SER A 90 -0.11 -20.55 16.12
C SER A 90 -1.51 -20.06 15.75
N LEU A 91 -1.63 -19.05 14.89
CA LEU A 91 -2.93 -18.59 14.38
C LEU A 91 -3.62 -19.61 13.49
N VAL A 92 -2.86 -20.34 12.66
CA VAL A 92 -3.41 -21.39 11.80
C VAL A 92 -3.92 -22.57 12.64
N THR A 93 -3.20 -22.97 13.68
CA THR A 93 -3.60 -24.05 14.59
C THR A 93 -4.80 -23.70 15.47
N GLN A 94 -5.04 -22.42 15.72
CA GLN A 94 -6.15 -21.91 16.54
C GLN A 94 -7.41 -21.55 15.75
N HIS A 95 -7.63 -22.18 14.60
CA HIS A 95 -8.80 -21.99 13.74
C HIS A 95 -8.95 -20.61 13.08
N GLU A 96 -7.87 -19.78 13.08
CA GLU A 96 -7.81 -18.49 12.36
C GLU A 96 -6.80 -18.52 11.20
N PRO A 97 -6.93 -19.43 10.22
CA PRO A 97 -5.93 -19.61 9.15
C PRO A 97 -5.81 -18.38 8.26
N PHE A 98 -6.90 -17.63 8.07
CA PHE A 98 -6.87 -16.42 7.25
C PHE A 98 -5.91 -15.37 7.80
N VAL A 99 -5.98 -15.09 9.10
CA VAL A 99 -5.11 -14.10 9.76
C VAL A 99 -3.66 -14.59 9.76
N GLY A 100 -3.42 -15.86 10.07
CA GLY A 100 -2.08 -16.45 10.07
C GLY A 100 -1.41 -16.41 8.70
N ILE A 101 -2.13 -16.77 7.63
CA ILE A 101 -1.65 -16.67 6.25
C ILE A 101 -1.39 -15.22 5.85
N LEU A 102 -2.27 -14.29 6.21
CA LEU A 102 -2.11 -12.87 5.92
C LEU A 102 -0.83 -12.32 6.55
N VAL A 103 -0.56 -12.66 7.82
CA VAL A 103 0.65 -12.26 8.55
C VAL A 103 1.90 -12.85 7.89
N LEU A 104 1.92 -14.16 7.63
CA LEU A 104 3.04 -14.83 6.95
C LEU A 104 3.33 -14.20 5.58
N LEU A 105 2.28 -13.98 4.81
CA LEU A 105 2.38 -13.44 3.46
C LEU A 105 2.97 -12.03 3.48
N THR A 106 2.49 -11.15 4.35
CA THR A 106 2.88 -9.73 4.37
C THR A 106 4.24 -9.48 5.01
N ILE A 107 4.68 -10.33 5.94
CA ILE A 107 5.93 -10.11 6.70
C ILE A 107 7.11 -10.86 6.12
N ILE A 108 6.89 -12.09 5.62
CA ILE A 108 7.98 -12.96 5.16
C ILE A 108 7.92 -13.18 3.65
N VAL A 109 6.81 -13.72 3.13
CA VAL A 109 6.76 -14.24 1.75
C VAL A 109 6.84 -13.12 0.70
N LEU A 110 5.97 -12.12 0.80
CA LEU A 110 5.96 -10.99 -0.15
C LEU A 110 7.24 -10.17 -0.12
N PRO A 111 7.79 -9.79 1.06
CA PRO A 111 9.05 -9.09 1.10
C PRO A 111 10.24 -9.92 0.61
N ALA A 112 10.31 -11.22 0.93
CA ALA A 112 11.35 -12.10 0.41
C ALA A 112 11.32 -12.16 -1.12
N PHE A 113 10.12 -12.37 -1.68
CA PHE A 113 9.92 -12.35 -3.14
C PHE A 113 10.29 -10.98 -3.75
N TYR A 114 9.92 -9.89 -3.10
CA TYR A 114 10.25 -8.54 -3.53
C TYR A 114 11.77 -8.31 -3.54
N LEU A 115 12.49 -8.70 -2.47
CA LEU A 115 13.95 -8.57 -2.39
C LEU A 115 14.64 -9.40 -3.45
N LEU A 116 14.24 -10.66 -3.65
CA LEU A 116 14.77 -11.52 -4.70
C LEU A 116 14.53 -10.94 -6.11
N ALA A 117 13.34 -10.36 -6.33
CA ALA A 117 13.01 -9.70 -7.58
C ALA A 117 13.86 -8.45 -7.83
N VAL A 118 14.13 -7.66 -6.78
CA VAL A 118 15.04 -6.51 -6.84
C VAL A 118 16.47 -6.96 -7.16
N ILE A 119 16.97 -7.99 -6.48
CA ILE A 119 18.31 -8.55 -6.71
C ILE A 119 18.42 -9.02 -8.16
N TRP A 120 17.48 -9.85 -8.63
CA TRP A 120 17.47 -10.37 -9.98
C TRP A 120 17.50 -9.27 -11.04
N LEU A 121 16.66 -8.26 -10.86
CA LEU A 121 16.52 -7.18 -11.84
C LEU A 121 17.78 -6.30 -11.89
N HIS A 122 18.28 -5.87 -10.72
CA HIS A 122 19.43 -4.95 -10.67
C HIS A 122 20.75 -5.65 -11.03
N LEU A 123 20.87 -6.95 -10.75
CA LEU A 123 22.03 -7.73 -11.22
C LEU A 123 22.10 -7.77 -12.74
N GLY A 124 20.97 -8.01 -13.42
CA GLY A 124 20.90 -7.95 -14.89
C GLY A 124 21.23 -6.58 -15.46
N LEU A 125 20.78 -5.51 -14.78
CA LEU A 125 21.08 -4.13 -15.20
C LEU A 125 22.56 -3.77 -15.03
N LEU A 126 23.22 -4.24 -13.96
CA LEU A 126 24.67 -4.04 -13.76
C LEU A 126 25.50 -4.78 -14.80
N GLN A 127 25.10 -6.00 -15.16
CA GLN A 127 25.76 -6.79 -16.19
C GLN A 127 25.46 -6.30 -17.62
N ARG A 128 24.63 -5.25 -17.78
CA ARG A 128 24.14 -4.73 -19.07
C ARG A 128 23.49 -5.80 -19.96
N ARG A 129 23.02 -6.88 -19.36
CA ARG A 129 22.30 -7.98 -20.02
C ARG A 129 20.97 -8.16 -19.32
N PRO A 130 19.83 -7.77 -19.93
CA PRO A 130 18.54 -7.99 -19.31
C PRO A 130 18.32 -9.50 -19.15
N LEU A 131 18.16 -9.95 -17.91
CA LEU A 131 17.85 -11.33 -17.58
C LEU A 131 16.43 -11.68 -18.07
N PRO A 132 16.14 -12.97 -18.31
CA PRO A 132 14.82 -13.39 -18.79
C PRO A 132 13.71 -12.90 -17.84
N ARG A 133 12.57 -12.54 -18.41
CA ARG A 133 11.38 -12.04 -17.68
C ARG A 133 11.54 -10.71 -16.92
N SER A 134 12.63 -9.96 -17.10
CA SER A 134 12.88 -8.67 -16.40
C SER A 134 11.72 -7.69 -16.49
N TYR A 135 11.02 -7.60 -17.62
CA TYR A 135 9.83 -6.74 -17.78
C TYR A 135 8.67 -7.16 -16.90
N ARG A 136 8.45 -8.47 -16.72
CA ARG A 136 7.38 -8.99 -15.85
C ARG A 136 7.72 -8.75 -14.39
N ILE A 137 8.98 -8.97 -14.01
CA ILE A 137 9.50 -8.74 -12.66
C ILE A 137 9.43 -7.25 -12.29
N ALA A 138 9.88 -6.35 -13.18
CA ALA A 138 9.80 -4.91 -12.97
C ALA A 138 8.35 -4.42 -12.80
N ARG A 139 7.40 -5.02 -13.52
CA ARG A 139 5.97 -4.75 -13.34
C ARG A 139 5.46 -5.27 -11.99
N ALA A 140 5.81 -6.49 -11.59
CA ALA A 140 5.44 -7.05 -10.31
C ALA A 140 5.95 -6.20 -9.13
N LEU A 141 7.19 -5.70 -9.20
CA LEU A 141 7.77 -4.82 -8.18
C LEU A 141 6.93 -3.55 -7.94
N SER A 142 6.42 -2.92 -9.00
CA SER A 142 5.59 -1.72 -8.84
C SER A 142 4.24 -1.99 -8.18
N HIS A 143 3.67 -3.19 -8.34
CA HIS A 143 2.42 -3.60 -7.70
C HIS A 143 2.62 -4.11 -6.27
N LEU A 144 3.78 -4.69 -5.95
CA LEU A 144 4.09 -5.24 -4.63
C LEU A 144 4.51 -4.17 -3.61
N GLY A 145 5.09 -3.05 -4.07
CA GLY A 145 5.59 -1.99 -3.18
C GLY A 145 4.62 -1.55 -2.07
N PRO A 146 3.33 -1.30 -2.34
CA PRO A 146 2.36 -0.90 -1.31
C PRO A 146 2.09 -1.95 -0.22
N TRP A 147 2.43 -3.24 -0.46
CA TRP A 147 2.21 -4.35 0.45
C TRP A 147 3.40 -4.64 1.38
N MET A 148 4.48 -3.87 1.26
CA MET A 148 5.63 -4.00 2.16
C MET A 148 5.33 -3.33 3.50
N MET A 149 5.09 -4.13 4.55
CA MET A 149 4.59 -3.68 5.86
C MET A 149 5.45 -4.12 7.04
N ALA A 150 6.73 -4.46 6.81
CA ALA A 150 7.63 -4.89 7.88
C ALA A 150 7.88 -3.79 8.93
N ASP A 151 7.87 -2.52 8.53
CA ASP A 151 7.94 -1.35 9.40
C ASP A 151 6.75 -1.27 10.38
N VAL A 152 5.55 -1.55 9.87
CA VAL A 152 4.31 -1.59 10.68
C VAL A 152 4.34 -2.76 11.68
N PHE A 153 4.88 -3.91 11.27
CA PHE A 153 5.03 -5.07 12.16
C PHE A 153 5.98 -4.80 13.33
N VAL A 154 7.11 -4.10 13.10
CA VAL A 154 8.01 -3.70 14.20
C VAL A 154 7.28 -2.88 15.25
N VAL A 155 6.48 -1.90 14.81
CA VAL A 155 5.69 -1.09 15.74
C VAL A 155 4.63 -1.92 16.45
N GLY A 156 3.96 -2.84 15.73
CA GLY A 156 3.03 -3.80 16.33
C GLY A 156 3.69 -4.67 17.40
N ALA A 157 4.91 -5.17 17.15
CA ALA A 157 5.67 -5.94 18.11
C ALA A 157 6.01 -5.12 19.39
N LEU A 158 6.45 -3.87 19.21
CA LEU A 158 6.71 -2.98 20.35
C LEU A 158 5.44 -2.71 21.18
N VAL A 159 4.31 -2.46 20.53
CA VAL A 159 3.03 -2.28 21.24
C VAL A 159 2.62 -3.55 21.98
N SER A 160 2.82 -4.73 21.39
CA SER A 160 2.54 -6.01 22.06
C SER A 160 3.42 -6.22 23.29
N LEU A 161 4.70 -5.87 23.19
CA LEU A 161 5.64 -5.93 24.31
C LEU A 161 5.22 -5.04 25.48
N ILE A 162 4.82 -3.80 25.19
CA ILE A 162 4.34 -2.86 26.22
C ILE A 162 3.11 -3.43 26.93
N LYS A 163 2.19 -4.07 26.20
CA LYS A 163 1.00 -4.70 26.79
C LYS A 163 1.33 -5.84 27.73
N ILE A 164 2.37 -6.62 27.46
CA ILE A 164 2.74 -7.80 28.25
C ILE A 164 3.70 -7.44 29.37
N ALA A 165 4.51 -6.39 29.24
CA ALA A 165 5.50 -5.97 30.24
C ALA A 165 4.92 -5.71 31.64
N GLY A 166 3.61 -5.40 31.75
CA GLY A 166 2.89 -5.28 33.03
C GLY A 166 2.52 -6.63 33.67
N MET A 167 2.63 -7.76 32.94
CA MET A 167 2.15 -9.08 33.38
C MET A 167 3.26 -10.12 33.49
N ALA A 168 4.35 -9.97 32.76
CA ALA A 168 5.46 -10.93 32.70
C ALA A 168 6.78 -10.22 32.35
N SER A 169 7.93 -10.85 32.74
CA SER A 169 9.23 -10.42 32.26
C SER A 169 9.39 -10.85 30.79
N VAL A 170 9.75 -9.90 29.95
CA VAL A 170 9.90 -10.13 28.51
C VAL A 170 11.32 -9.82 28.08
N ASP A 171 11.98 -10.80 27.46
CA ASP A 171 13.32 -10.66 26.91
C ASP A 171 13.28 -10.64 25.39
N LEU A 172 13.97 -9.65 24.79
CA LEU A 172 14.11 -9.49 23.36
C LEU A 172 15.19 -10.40 22.80
N GLY A 173 14.80 -11.36 21.98
CA GLY A 173 15.73 -12.25 21.31
C GLY A 173 16.57 -11.58 20.22
N PRO A 174 17.66 -12.20 19.77
CA PRO A 174 18.52 -11.64 18.71
C PRO A 174 17.78 -11.48 17.37
N SER A 175 16.75 -12.29 17.12
CA SER A 175 15.90 -12.17 15.93
C SER A 175 15.12 -10.86 15.91
N PHE A 176 14.68 -10.31 17.04
CA PHE A 176 14.00 -9.03 17.10
C PHE A 176 14.87 -7.90 16.53
N TRP A 177 16.13 -7.84 16.95
CA TRP A 177 17.06 -6.83 16.47
C TRP A 177 17.39 -7.02 14.98
N SER A 178 17.59 -8.28 14.57
CA SER A 178 17.77 -8.62 13.15
C SER A 178 16.56 -8.21 12.32
N PHE A 179 15.36 -8.35 12.86
CA PHE A 179 14.12 -7.94 12.19
C PHE A 179 13.99 -6.41 12.12
N CYS A 180 14.39 -5.67 13.14
CA CYS A 180 14.44 -4.20 13.09
C CYS A 180 15.40 -3.71 11.99
N VAL A 181 16.59 -4.30 11.89
CA VAL A 181 17.55 -4.01 10.81
C VAL A 181 16.97 -4.37 9.45
N TYR A 182 16.33 -5.54 9.33
CA TYR A 182 15.65 -5.96 8.12
C TYR A 182 14.56 -4.97 7.67
N ALA A 183 13.69 -4.55 8.59
CA ALA A 183 12.61 -3.60 8.28
C ALA A 183 13.16 -2.25 7.79
N LEU A 184 14.23 -1.75 8.42
CA LEU A 184 14.93 -0.54 7.99
C LEU A 184 15.55 -0.72 6.59
N LEU A 185 16.24 -1.83 6.35
CA LEU A 185 16.88 -2.12 5.07
C LEU A 185 15.85 -2.32 3.95
N LEU A 186 14.70 -2.96 4.25
CA LEU A 186 13.58 -3.08 3.30
C LEU A 186 13.02 -1.71 2.94
N LEU A 187 12.83 -0.82 3.92
CA LEU A 187 12.39 0.56 3.68
C LEU A 187 13.40 1.33 2.83
N LEU A 188 14.70 1.18 3.11
CA LEU A 188 15.76 1.79 2.31
C LEU A 188 15.80 1.20 0.89
N THR A 189 15.58 -0.09 0.73
CA THR A 189 15.49 -0.75 -0.58
C THR A 189 14.35 -0.17 -1.40
N THR A 190 13.12 -0.13 -0.86
CA THR A 190 11.94 0.39 -1.55
C THR A 190 12.11 1.86 -1.96
N ARG A 191 12.75 2.67 -1.14
CA ARG A 191 13.03 4.09 -1.42
C ARG A 191 14.21 4.33 -2.35
N SER A 192 15.14 3.38 -2.49
CA SER A 192 16.33 3.52 -3.34
C SER A 192 16.07 3.19 -4.79
N ILE A 193 14.95 2.51 -5.10
CA ILE A 193 14.60 2.13 -6.47
C ILE A 193 14.21 3.38 -7.27
N ASP A 194 15.04 3.71 -8.26
CA ASP A 194 14.74 4.73 -9.27
C ASP A 194 13.97 4.07 -10.43
N SER A 195 12.64 4.13 -10.35
CA SER A 195 11.76 3.50 -11.35
C SER A 195 11.99 4.06 -12.76
N ASP A 196 12.20 5.36 -12.90
CA ASP A 196 12.46 5.99 -14.22
C ASP A 196 13.76 5.50 -14.82
N TRP A 197 14.83 5.43 -14.02
CA TRP A 197 16.12 4.92 -14.48
C TRP A 197 16.06 3.43 -14.82
N MET A 198 15.42 2.65 -13.98
CA MET A 198 15.23 1.21 -14.17
C MET A 198 14.54 0.91 -15.51
N TRP A 199 13.41 1.55 -15.77
CA TRP A 199 12.69 1.37 -17.02
C TRP A 199 13.44 1.92 -18.23
N PHE A 200 14.18 3.04 -18.06
CA PHE A 200 15.04 3.57 -19.11
C PHE A 200 16.16 2.60 -19.48
N SER A 201 16.78 1.98 -18.48
CA SER A 201 17.86 1.02 -18.67
C SER A 201 17.40 -0.30 -19.29
N LEU A 202 16.15 -0.73 -18.99
CA LEU A 202 15.55 -1.95 -19.54
C LEU A 202 15.09 -1.82 -20.99
N ALA A 203 14.42 -0.71 -21.31
CA ALA A 203 13.65 -0.58 -22.57
C ALA A 203 13.88 0.74 -23.32
N GLY A 204 14.82 1.57 -22.86
CA GLY A 204 15.02 2.90 -23.43
C GLY A 204 13.84 3.87 -23.15
N GLU A 205 13.84 4.99 -23.84
CA GLU A 205 12.73 5.97 -23.83
C GLU A 205 12.15 6.04 -25.26
N PRO A 206 10.95 5.51 -25.50
CA PRO A 206 10.24 5.70 -26.75
C PRO A 206 9.99 7.17 -27.04
N LEU A 207 9.85 7.54 -28.31
CA LEU A 207 9.54 8.91 -28.72
C LEU A 207 8.16 9.31 -28.13
N ALA A 208 8.09 10.55 -27.63
CA ALA A 208 6.83 11.10 -27.19
C ALA A 208 5.83 11.19 -28.37
N PRO A 209 4.54 10.94 -28.15
CA PRO A 209 3.52 11.09 -29.17
C PRO A 209 3.55 12.51 -29.79
N GLU A 210 3.25 12.64 -31.07
CA GLU A 210 3.23 13.93 -31.76
C GLU A 210 2.11 14.83 -31.26
N GLY A 211 2.33 16.16 -31.24
CA GLY A 211 1.33 17.14 -30.86
C GLY A 211 1.10 17.29 -29.34
N CYS A 212 1.95 16.68 -28.50
CA CYS A 212 1.83 16.82 -27.04
C CYS A 212 2.12 18.25 -26.59
N ARG A 213 1.22 18.79 -25.74
CA ARG A 213 1.34 20.12 -25.14
C ARG A 213 1.58 20.00 -23.62
N PRO A 214 2.82 20.14 -23.13
CA PRO A 214 3.09 20.19 -21.70
C PRO A 214 2.35 21.37 -21.04
N GLY A 215 1.96 21.21 -19.77
CA GLY A 215 1.19 22.22 -19.03
C GLY A 215 -0.35 22.04 -19.14
N GLN A 216 -0.82 21.10 -19.97
CA GLN A 216 -2.23 20.76 -20.10
C GLN A 216 -2.49 19.34 -19.54
N PRO A 217 -3.72 19.00 -19.09
CA PRO A 217 -4.07 17.65 -18.70
C PRO A 217 -3.83 16.65 -19.84
N ALA A 218 -3.25 15.50 -19.53
CA ALA A 218 -2.99 14.45 -20.52
C ALA A 218 -4.29 13.93 -21.13
N ALA A 219 -5.33 13.85 -20.31
CA ALA A 219 -6.67 13.44 -20.70
C ALA A 219 -7.27 14.27 -21.83
N GLU A 220 -7.10 15.59 -21.82
CA GLU A 220 -7.63 16.48 -22.87
C GLU A 220 -6.97 16.27 -24.24
N GLN A 221 -5.79 15.65 -24.22
CA GLN A 221 -4.98 15.35 -25.42
C GLN A 221 -5.07 13.87 -25.85
N ALA A 222 -6.02 13.10 -25.30
CA ALA A 222 -6.13 11.66 -25.51
C ALA A 222 -4.85 10.87 -25.12
N LEU A 223 -4.12 11.39 -24.15
CA LEU A 223 -2.90 10.80 -23.61
C LEU A 223 -3.15 10.26 -22.20
N THR A 224 -2.37 9.27 -21.81
CA THR A 224 -2.32 8.81 -20.41
C THR A 224 -0.90 8.41 -20.03
N GLY A 225 -0.54 8.62 -18.77
CA GLY A 225 0.68 8.09 -18.19
C GLY A 225 0.49 6.64 -17.78
N CYS A 226 1.46 5.79 -18.08
CA CYS A 226 1.46 4.42 -17.59
C CYS A 226 1.69 4.40 -16.07
N PRO A 227 0.81 3.76 -15.27
CA PRO A 227 0.97 3.72 -13.81
C PRO A 227 2.23 2.96 -13.37
N THR A 228 2.72 2.04 -14.19
CA THR A 228 3.86 1.17 -13.89
C THR A 228 5.21 1.79 -14.26
N CYS A 229 5.34 2.34 -15.49
CA CYS A 229 6.62 2.82 -16.00
C CYS A 229 6.67 4.33 -16.28
N GLY A 230 5.57 5.06 -16.06
CA GLY A 230 5.48 6.50 -16.26
C GLY A 230 5.46 6.96 -17.72
N LEU A 231 5.58 6.06 -18.72
CA LEU A 231 5.58 6.44 -20.13
C LEU A 231 4.24 7.02 -20.54
N VAL A 232 4.26 8.18 -21.22
CA VAL A 232 3.06 8.77 -21.79
C VAL A 232 2.75 8.09 -23.13
N SER A 233 1.52 7.60 -23.23
CA SER A 233 1.06 6.87 -24.44
C SER A 233 -0.29 7.43 -24.91
N ARG A 234 -0.51 7.36 -26.22
CA ARG A 234 -1.82 7.72 -26.80
C ARG A 234 -2.78 6.56 -26.63
N LEU A 235 -4.03 6.88 -26.28
CA LEU A 235 -5.11 5.92 -26.20
C LEU A 235 -5.84 5.86 -27.55
N ASN A 236 -6.46 4.70 -27.83
CA ASN A 236 -7.35 4.55 -28.98
C ASN A 236 -8.68 5.32 -28.76
N HIS A 237 -9.53 5.35 -29.76
CA HIS A 237 -10.83 6.01 -29.70
C HIS A 237 -11.79 5.45 -28.62
N PHE A 238 -11.54 4.23 -28.13
CA PHE A 238 -12.27 3.64 -27.01
C PHE A 238 -11.68 3.99 -25.63
N GLY A 239 -10.65 4.86 -25.56
CA GLY A 239 -9.99 5.22 -24.31
C GLY A 239 -9.16 4.10 -23.69
N ARG A 240 -8.73 3.11 -24.49
CA ARG A 240 -7.93 1.96 -24.08
C ARG A 240 -6.65 1.89 -24.90
N GLY A 241 -5.62 1.27 -24.34
CA GLY A 241 -4.35 1.05 -25.02
C GLY A 241 -3.46 0.06 -24.26
N ARG A 242 -2.28 -0.19 -24.79
CA ARG A 242 -1.20 -0.89 -24.10
C ARG A 242 0.05 -0.02 -24.10
N CYS A 243 0.74 -0.01 -22.99
CA CYS A 243 2.01 0.70 -22.87
C CYS A 243 3.05 0.09 -23.80
N GLN A 244 3.65 0.90 -24.67
CA GLN A 244 4.67 0.43 -25.61
C GLN A 244 5.96 -0.05 -24.89
N ARG A 245 6.18 0.42 -23.64
CA ARG A 245 7.39 0.12 -22.86
C ARG A 245 7.23 -1.14 -22.00
N CYS A 246 6.19 -1.23 -21.19
CA CYS A 246 6.01 -2.33 -20.25
C CYS A 246 4.85 -3.28 -20.59
N GLY A 247 4.04 -2.97 -21.61
CA GLY A 247 2.90 -3.79 -22.02
C GLY A 247 1.69 -3.73 -21.09
N GLU A 248 1.69 -2.84 -20.07
CA GLU A 248 0.58 -2.66 -19.14
C GLU A 248 -0.67 -2.17 -19.87
N PRO A 249 -1.87 -2.69 -19.56
CA PRO A 249 -3.09 -2.17 -20.13
C PRO A 249 -3.35 -0.74 -19.62
N LEU A 250 -3.49 0.18 -20.55
CA LEU A 250 -3.75 1.58 -20.28
C LEU A 250 -5.22 1.89 -20.43
N ARG A 251 -5.73 2.73 -19.54
CA ARG A 251 -7.09 3.24 -19.58
C ARG A 251 -7.09 4.72 -19.22
N PHE A 252 -8.08 5.43 -19.73
CA PHE A 252 -8.24 6.85 -19.48
C PHE A 252 -8.40 7.14 -17.97
N ARG A 253 -9.30 6.41 -17.33
CA ARG A 253 -9.56 6.41 -15.89
C ARG A 253 -9.84 4.98 -15.43
N SER A 254 -9.69 4.72 -14.15
CA SER A 254 -10.05 3.41 -13.57
C SER A 254 -11.55 3.18 -13.75
N PRO A 255 -11.97 2.07 -14.41
CA PRO A 255 -13.39 1.82 -14.66
C PRO A 255 -14.12 1.58 -13.34
N HIS A 256 -15.27 2.24 -13.20
CA HIS A 256 -16.14 2.11 -12.02
C HIS A 256 -15.44 2.40 -10.68
N SER A 257 -14.39 3.27 -10.69
CA SER A 257 -13.60 3.58 -9.48
C SER A 257 -14.49 3.97 -8.29
N LEU A 258 -15.39 4.94 -8.47
CA LEU A 258 -16.30 5.39 -7.41
C LEU A 258 -17.27 4.29 -6.95
N GLN A 259 -17.80 3.48 -7.88
CA GLN A 259 -18.70 2.38 -7.50
C GLN A 259 -17.98 1.30 -6.71
N LYS A 260 -16.77 0.92 -7.15
CA LYS A 260 -15.91 -0.05 -6.42
C LYS A 260 -15.56 0.47 -5.04
N THR A 261 -15.14 1.73 -4.94
CA THR A 261 -14.81 2.35 -3.64
C THR A 261 -16.02 2.33 -2.72
N TRP A 262 -17.23 2.71 -3.21
CA TRP A 262 -18.45 2.65 -2.41
C TRP A 262 -18.82 1.22 -1.97
N ALA A 263 -18.76 0.26 -2.87
CA ALA A 263 -19.05 -1.14 -2.54
C ALA A 263 -18.10 -1.67 -1.45
N LEU A 264 -16.80 -1.36 -1.56
CA LEU A 264 -15.80 -1.75 -0.56
C LEU A 264 -16.00 -1.00 0.78
N LEU A 265 -16.39 0.29 0.75
CA LEU A 265 -16.68 1.04 1.98
C LEU A 265 -17.91 0.48 2.71
N ILE A 266 -18.97 0.13 1.98
CA ILE A 266 -20.16 -0.49 2.55
C ILE A 266 -19.80 -1.85 3.16
N ALA A 267 -19.05 -2.69 2.43
CA ALA A 267 -18.58 -3.98 2.95
C ALA A 267 -17.71 -3.81 4.20
N ALA A 268 -16.78 -2.86 4.20
CA ALA A 268 -15.96 -2.56 5.38
C ALA A 268 -16.79 -2.12 6.58
N THR A 269 -17.80 -1.26 6.37
CA THR A 269 -18.70 -0.78 7.44
C THR A 269 -19.52 -1.94 8.00
N LEU A 270 -20.02 -2.85 7.15
CA LEU A 270 -20.76 -4.04 7.59
C LEU A 270 -19.86 -4.99 8.41
N CYS A 271 -18.61 -5.21 7.99
CA CYS A 271 -17.64 -6.01 8.76
C CYS A 271 -17.19 -5.31 10.05
N TYR A 272 -17.24 -3.98 10.12
CA TYR A 272 -16.84 -3.22 11.32
C TYR A 272 -17.82 -3.40 12.48
N ILE A 273 -19.09 -3.68 12.22
CA ILE A 273 -20.09 -3.96 13.24
C ILE A 273 -19.71 -5.20 14.07
N PRO A 274 -19.53 -6.40 13.48
CA PRO A 274 -19.13 -7.57 14.25
C PRO A 274 -17.74 -7.44 14.86
N ALA A 275 -16.81 -6.70 14.22
CA ALA A 275 -15.47 -6.45 14.76
C ALA A 275 -15.46 -5.73 16.11
N ASN A 276 -16.49 -4.91 16.41
CA ASN A 276 -16.61 -4.20 17.68
C ASN A 276 -17.58 -4.86 18.67
N LEU A 277 -18.54 -5.67 18.20
CA LEU A 277 -19.52 -6.34 19.06
C LEU A 277 -18.98 -7.64 19.67
N TYR A 278 -18.22 -8.42 18.89
CA TYR A 278 -17.66 -9.68 19.37
C TYR A 278 -16.31 -9.49 20.06
N PRO A 279 -15.90 -10.45 20.93
CA PRO A 279 -14.59 -10.40 21.55
C PRO A 279 -13.48 -10.59 20.48
N ILE A 280 -12.43 -9.75 20.57
CA ILE A 280 -11.25 -9.86 19.69
C ILE A 280 -10.31 -10.95 20.17
N MET A 281 -10.27 -11.16 21.49
CA MET A 281 -9.50 -12.23 22.13
C MET A 281 -10.18 -12.65 23.43
N THR A 282 -9.97 -13.91 23.83
CA THR A 282 -10.37 -14.44 25.12
C THR A 282 -9.12 -14.81 25.90
N THR A 283 -8.93 -14.21 27.05
CA THR A 283 -7.83 -14.51 27.96
C THR A 283 -8.30 -15.51 29.00
N THR A 284 -7.66 -16.68 29.08
CA THR A 284 -7.93 -17.70 30.08
C THR A 284 -6.79 -17.68 31.09
N SER A 285 -7.09 -17.43 32.36
CA SER A 285 -6.15 -17.41 33.48
C SER A 285 -6.66 -18.28 34.61
N LEU A 286 -5.92 -19.31 34.98
CA LEU A 286 -6.26 -20.24 36.08
C LEU A 286 -7.66 -20.88 35.95
N GLY A 287 -8.13 -21.11 34.71
CA GLY A 287 -9.46 -21.69 34.46
C GLY A 287 -10.60 -20.68 34.30
N ASP A 288 -10.36 -19.41 34.61
CA ASP A 288 -11.32 -18.32 34.38
C ASP A 288 -11.11 -17.67 33.01
N SER A 289 -12.15 -17.59 32.20
CA SER A 289 -12.08 -17.06 30.84
C SER A 289 -12.76 -15.69 30.73
N THR A 290 -11.99 -14.65 30.42
CA THR A 290 -12.50 -13.30 30.24
C THR A 290 -12.44 -12.89 28.76
N PRO A 291 -13.59 -12.75 28.08
CA PRO A 291 -13.64 -12.24 26.71
C PRO A 291 -13.40 -10.72 26.71
N SER A 292 -12.52 -10.25 25.84
CA SER A 292 -12.19 -8.83 25.71
C SER A 292 -12.54 -8.31 24.32
N THR A 293 -13.40 -7.30 24.28
CA THR A 293 -13.68 -6.53 23.05
C THR A 293 -12.61 -5.44 22.87
N ILE A 294 -12.52 -4.83 21.69
CA ILE A 294 -11.58 -3.71 21.42
C ILE A 294 -11.81 -2.57 22.42
N VAL A 295 -13.06 -2.14 22.57
CA VAL A 295 -13.42 -1.04 23.48
C VAL A 295 -13.24 -1.47 24.95
N GLY A 296 -13.60 -2.72 25.29
CA GLY A 296 -13.37 -3.28 26.62
C GLY A 296 -11.91 -3.25 27.04
N GLY A 297 -10.99 -3.60 26.11
CA GLY A 297 -9.54 -3.51 26.35
C GLY A 297 -9.08 -2.07 26.63
N VAL A 298 -9.58 -1.09 25.90
CA VAL A 298 -9.28 0.34 26.15
C VAL A 298 -9.75 0.76 27.54
N LEU A 299 -10.97 0.38 27.96
CA LEU A 299 -11.50 0.72 29.27
C LEU A 299 -10.72 0.08 30.42
N ILE A 300 -10.24 -1.15 30.26
CA ILE A 300 -9.39 -1.84 31.23
C ILE A 300 -8.07 -1.05 31.44
N PHE A 301 -7.38 -0.64 30.37
CA PHE A 301 -6.15 0.16 30.49
C PHE A 301 -6.41 1.54 31.11
N LEU A 302 -7.53 2.18 30.80
CA LEU A 302 -7.93 3.44 31.46
C LEU A 302 -8.16 3.26 32.96
N GLY A 303 -8.79 2.14 33.36
CA GLY A 303 -9.04 1.82 34.77
C GLY A 303 -7.75 1.55 35.58
N HIS A 304 -6.69 1.05 34.95
CA HIS A 304 -5.38 0.85 35.56
C HIS A 304 -4.48 2.11 35.56
N GLY A 305 -4.93 3.20 34.95
CA GLY A 305 -4.16 4.45 34.89
C GLY A 305 -3.20 4.52 33.69
N ASP A 306 -3.16 3.52 32.82
CA ASP A 306 -2.31 3.44 31.63
C ASP A 306 -2.95 4.19 30.43
N TRP A 307 -3.28 5.45 30.63
CA TRP A 307 -3.96 6.29 29.64
C TRP A 307 -3.19 6.44 28.31
N PRO A 308 -1.82 6.46 28.26
CA PRO A 308 -1.11 6.56 26.97
C PRO A 308 -1.33 5.32 26.10
N ILE A 309 -1.33 4.14 26.70
CA ILE A 309 -1.55 2.86 26.00
C ILE A 309 -2.99 2.78 25.52
N ALA A 310 -3.94 3.13 26.38
CA ALA A 310 -5.36 3.19 26.04
C ALA A 310 -5.63 4.12 24.85
N LEU A 311 -4.98 5.31 24.82
CA LEU A 311 -5.11 6.28 23.73
C LEU A 311 -4.55 5.74 22.41
N ILE A 312 -3.38 5.08 22.43
CA ILE A 312 -2.78 4.48 21.23
C ILE A 312 -3.71 3.41 20.65
N ILE A 313 -4.21 2.50 21.49
CA ILE A 313 -5.09 1.41 21.05
C ILE A 313 -6.40 1.99 20.51
N PHE A 314 -7.03 2.91 21.23
CA PHE A 314 -8.28 3.56 20.79
C PHE A 314 -8.11 4.27 19.45
N THR A 315 -7.02 5.02 19.30
CA THR A 315 -6.74 5.74 18.05
C THR A 315 -6.52 4.78 16.88
N ALA A 316 -5.71 3.75 17.05
CA ALA A 316 -5.39 2.79 15.99
C ALA A 316 -6.61 1.95 15.59
N SER A 317 -7.35 1.42 16.55
CA SER A 317 -8.41 0.42 16.31
C SER A 317 -9.79 1.03 16.06
N VAL A 318 -10.05 2.26 16.56
CA VAL A 318 -11.36 2.91 16.41
C VAL A 318 -11.28 4.17 15.55
N VAL A 319 -10.43 5.14 15.90
CA VAL A 319 -10.41 6.44 15.23
C VAL A 319 -9.90 6.31 13.79
N VAL A 320 -8.84 5.54 13.56
CA VAL A 320 -8.24 5.38 12.23
C VAL A 320 -9.18 4.66 11.24
N PRO A 321 -9.78 3.50 11.53
CA PRO A 321 -10.72 2.84 10.60
C PRO A 321 -11.94 3.70 10.28
N ILE A 322 -12.56 4.29 11.30
CA ILE A 322 -13.71 5.19 11.12
C ILE A 322 -13.32 6.41 10.30
N GLY A 323 -12.20 7.05 10.64
CA GLY A 323 -11.70 8.23 9.92
C GLY A 323 -11.44 7.95 8.45
N LYS A 324 -10.89 6.76 8.11
CA LYS A 324 -10.68 6.33 6.71
C LYS A 324 -11.99 6.17 5.95
N VAL A 325 -12.97 5.50 6.55
CA VAL A 325 -14.29 5.30 5.92
C VAL A 325 -14.93 6.67 5.65
N PHE A 326 -14.95 7.57 6.64
CA PHE A 326 -15.50 8.91 6.47
C PHE A 326 -14.72 9.75 5.44
N ALA A 327 -13.40 9.72 5.47
CA ALA A 327 -12.57 10.47 4.53
C ALA A 327 -12.80 10.02 3.07
N LEU A 328 -12.80 8.70 2.81
CA LEU A 328 -13.06 8.16 1.48
C LEU A 328 -14.51 8.39 1.03
N ALA A 329 -15.49 8.22 1.92
CA ALA A 329 -16.90 8.52 1.62
C ALA A 329 -17.06 10.00 1.25
N TRP A 330 -16.46 10.90 2.03
CA TRP A 330 -16.49 12.33 1.74
C TRP A 330 -15.82 12.67 0.41
N LEU A 331 -14.67 12.06 0.10
CA LEU A 331 -14.01 12.20 -1.21
C LEU A 331 -14.92 11.74 -2.35
N CYS A 332 -15.55 10.57 -2.23
CA CYS A 332 -16.47 10.04 -3.25
C CYS A 332 -17.67 10.94 -3.48
N ILE A 333 -18.28 11.48 -2.41
CA ILE A 333 -19.43 12.40 -2.48
C ILE A 333 -19.02 13.72 -3.14
N THR A 334 -17.90 14.30 -2.70
CA THR A 334 -17.50 15.64 -3.15
C THR A 334 -16.98 15.63 -4.59
N VAL A 335 -16.31 14.55 -5.02
CA VAL A 335 -15.91 14.39 -6.43
C VAL A 335 -17.13 14.27 -7.32
N ARG A 336 -18.18 13.55 -6.90
CA ARG A 336 -19.44 13.42 -7.66
C ARG A 336 -20.20 14.74 -7.74
N ARG A 337 -20.21 15.55 -6.68
CA ARG A 337 -20.86 16.87 -6.64
C ARG A 337 -20.12 17.95 -7.42
N ARG A 338 -18.95 17.64 -8.02
CA ARG A 338 -18.16 18.52 -8.91
C ARG A 338 -18.06 19.95 -8.38
N GLY A 339 -17.74 20.11 -7.11
CA GLY A 339 -17.66 21.40 -6.44
C GLY A 339 -16.39 22.20 -6.78
N GLU A 340 -16.38 23.44 -6.34
CA GLU A 340 -15.43 24.50 -6.58
C GLU A 340 -13.95 24.09 -6.68
N SER A 341 -13.22 24.72 -7.58
CA SER A 341 -11.79 24.52 -7.83
C SER A 341 -10.93 24.78 -6.58
N ARG A 342 -11.44 25.60 -5.65
CA ARG A 342 -10.76 26.04 -4.42
C ARG A 342 -10.41 24.89 -3.45
N PHE A 343 -11.13 23.77 -3.48
CA PHE A 343 -10.92 22.67 -2.55
C PHE A 343 -10.13 21.50 -3.14
N LYS A 344 -9.67 21.55 -4.39
CA LYS A 344 -8.96 20.44 -5.05
C LYS A 344 -7.69 20.03 -4.30
N HIS A 345 -6.87 20.98 -3.84
CA HIS A 345 -5.68 20.71 -3.07
C HIS A 345 -5.99 20.08 -1.70
N LYS A 346 -7.01 20.56 -0.98
CA LYS A 346 -7.43 19.97 0.31
C LYS A 346 -7.90 18.52 0.14
N ARG A 347 -8.66 18.22 -0.91
CA ARG A 347 -9.10 16.86 -1.24
C ARG A 347 -7.91 15.96 -1.58
N GLN A 348 -6.94 16.48 -2.32
CA GLN A 348 -5.70 15.78 -2.66
C GLN A 348 -4.89 15.45 -1.40
N THR A 349 -4.73 16.42 -0.50
CA THR A 349 -4.05 16.21 0.79
C THR A 349 -4.78 15.16 1.63
N LEU A 350 -6.11 15.23 1.72
CA LEU A 350 -6.90 14.24 2.45
C LEU A 350 -6.72 12.84 1.87
N TYR A 351 -6.70 12.70 0.55
CA TYR A 351 -6.45 11.41 -0.11
C TYR A 351 -5.06 10.87 0.26
N ARG A 352 -4.00 11.68 0.18
CA ARG A 352 -2.63 11.29 0.57
C ARG A 352 -2.54 10.86 2.04
N ILE A 353 -3.19 11.61 2.93
CA ILE A 353 -3.24 11.26 4.36
C ILE A 353 -3.96 9.91 4.55
N THR A 354 -5.09 9.71 3.89
CA THR A 354 -5.85 8.45 3.98
C THR A 354 -5.06 7.26 3.44
N GLU A 355 -4.32 7.43 2.36
CA GLU A 355 -3.44 6.42 1.78
C GLU A 355 -2.26 6.09 2.72
N LEU A 356 -1.62 7.12 3.28
CA LEU A 356 -0.52 6.97 4.24
C LEU A 356 -0.97 6.21 5.48
N ILE A 357 -2.06 6.64 6.11
CA ILE A 357 -2.64 6.02 7.31
C ILE A 357 -3.15 4.59 6.99
N GLY A 358 -3.48 4.31 5.72
CA GLY A 358 -3.98 3.01 5.28
C GLY A 358 -3.11 1.84 5.70
N ARG A 359 -1.80 1.96 5.58
CA ARG A 359 -0.84 0.92 5.98
C ARG A 359 -0.74 0.73 7.49
N TRP A 360 -0.83 1.80 8.26
CA TRP A 360 -0.74 1.77 9.72
C TRP A 360 -1.91 1.08 10.40
N SER A 361 -3.06 0.94 9.73
CA SER A 361 -4.20 0.17 10.24
C SER A 361 -3.91 -1.32 10.46
N MET A 362 -2.84 -1.88 9.87
CA MET A 362 -2.45 -3.29 10.08
C MET A 362 -1.78 -3.53 11.44
N ILE A 363 -1.42 -2.48 12.19
CA ILE A 363 -0.78 -2.62 13.51
C ILE A 363 -1.58 -3.54 14.43
N ASP A 364 -2.87 -3.32 14.54
CA ASP A 364 -3.72 -4.09 15.46
C ASP A 364 -3.80 -5.58 15.11
N VAL A 365 -3.82 -5.91 13.81
CA VAL A 365 -3.77 -7.30 13.34
C VAL A 365 -2.44 -7.95 13.77
N PHE A 366 -1.33 -7.23 13.65
CA PHE A 366 -0.02 -7.72 14.07
C PHE A 366 0.10 -7.82 15.60
N VAL A 367 -0.45 -6.85 16.33
CA VAL A 367 -0.49 -6.89 17.80
C VAL A 367 -1.23 -8.12 18.29
N VAL A 368 -2.42 -8.39 17.76
CA VAL A 368 -3.21 -9.56 18.14
C VAL A 368 -2.46 -10.85 17.77
N ALA A 369 -1.88 -10.92 16.57
CA ALA A 369 -1.11 -12.08 16.12
C ALA A 369 0.07 -12.40 17.06
N ILE A 370 0.82 -11.38 17.49
CA ILE A 370 1.96 -11.54 18.40
C ILE A 370 1.49 -11.93 19.80
N LEU A 371 0.43 -11.30 20.32
CA LEU A 371 -0.12 -11.63 21.64
C LEU A 371 -0.59 -13.08 21.73
N ILE A 372 -1.31 -13.56 20.71
CA ILE A 372 -1.79 -14.93 20.63
C ILE A 372 -0.62 -15.91 20.57
N SER A 373 0.42 -15.60 19.81
CA SER A 373 1.60 -16.45 19.68
C SER A 373 2.43 -16.49 20.97
N LEU A 374 2.56 -15.36 21.65
CA LEU A 374 3.44 -15.22 22.80
C LEU A 374 2.84 -15.86 24.06
N VAL A 375 1.56 -15.67 24.30
CA VAL A 375 0.90 -16.09 25.56
C VAL A 375 0.28 -17.49 25.42
N HIS A 376 1.10 -18.45 25.02
CA HIS A 376 0.79 -19.88 25.05
C HIS A 376 1.64 -20.57 26.12
N ALA A 377 1.37 -20.24 27.39
CA ALA A 377 2.08 -20.80 28.55
C ALA A 377 1.29 -21.95 29.20
N GLY A 378 0.95 -22.97 28.41
CA GLY A 378 0.26 -24.17 28.91
C GLY A 378 -1.13 -23.89 29.48
N SER A 379 -1.49 -24.58 30.57
CA SER A 379 -2.81 -24.48 31.21
C SER A 379 -2.98 -23.25 32.13
N LEU A 380 -1.91 -22.51 32.42
CA LEU A 380 -1.94 -21.40 33.39
C LEU A 380 -2.38 -20.07 32.77
N LEU A 381 -1.98 -19.80 31.54
CA LEU A 381 -2.36 -18.59 30.82
C LEU A 381 -2.42 -18.90 29.32
N SER A 382 -3.56 -18.65 28.68
CA SER A 382 -3.70 -18.77 27.24
C SER A 382 -4.54 -17.61 26.68
N ILE A 383 -4.14 -17.11 25.52
CA ILE A 383 -4.93 -16.13 24.75
C ILE A 383 -5.38 -16.83 23.46
N THR A 384 -6.68 -16.92 23.27
CA THR A 384 -7.28 -17.43 22.05
C THR A 384 -7.90 -16.30 21.23
N PRO A 385 -7.78 -16.33 19.88
CA PRO A 385 -8.41 -15.34 19.03
C PRO A 385 -9.93 -15.48 19.09
N GLY A 386 -10.62 -14.34 19.17
CA GLY A 386 -12.07 -14.29 19.06
C GLY A 386 -12.53 -13.99 17.63
N PRO A 387 -13.81 -14.18 17.31
CA PRO A 387 -14.36 -13.98 15.96
C PRO A 387 -14.23 -12.54 15.45
N ALA A 388 -14.07 -11.55 16.34
CA ALA A 388 -13.82 -10.18 15.95
C ALA A 388 -12.44 -9.98 15.29
N ALA A 389 -11.44 -10.83 15.57
CA ALA A 389 -10.11 -10.72 14.97
C ALA A 389 -10.15 -10.90 13.44
N LEU A 390 -10.93 -11.87 12.96
CA LEU A 390 -11.16 -12.09 11.53
C LEU A 390 -11.93 -10.92 10.90
N ALA A 391 -13.02 -10.49 11.54
CA ALA A 391 -13.84 -9.39 11.05
C ALA A 391 -13.02 -8.08 10.97
N PHE A 392 -12.22 -7.79 11.99
CA PHE A 392 -11.35 -6.61 12.02
C PHE A 392 -10.25 -6.67 10.94
N SER A 393 -9.61 -7.82 10.78
CA SER A 393 -8.61 -8.03 9.72
C SER A 393 -9.23 -7.81 8.32
N ALA A 394 -10.46 -8.29 8.11
CA ALA A 394 -11.20 -8.05 6.88
C ALA A 394 -11.48 -6.55 6.67
N VAL A 395 -11.90 -5.80 7.70
CA VAL A 395 -12.10 -4.34 7.63
C VAL A 395 -10.84 -3.63 7.17
N VAL A 396 -9.69 -3.99 7.75
CA VAL A 396 -8.42 -3.35 7.41
C VAL A 396 -8.05 -3.61 5.95
N VAL A 397 -8.13 -4.85 5.48
CA VAL A 397 -7.83 -5.22 4.09
C VAL A 397 -8.82 -4.55 3.12
N ILE A 398 -10.12 -4.59 3.40
CA ILE A 398 -11.15 -4.01 2.54
C ILE A 398 -11.00 -2.48 2.45
N THR A 399 -10.74 -1.79 3.56
CA THR A 399 -10.52 -0.33 3.53
C THR A 399 -9.25 0.06 2.78
N MET A 400 -8.20 -0.77 2.82
CA MET A 400 -6.98 -0.58 2.02
C MET A 400 -7.27 -0.76 0.53
N LEU A 401 -8.02 -1.80 0.15
CA LEU A 401 -8.46 -2.02 -1.23
C LEU A 401 -9.38 -0.90 -1.71
N ALA A 402 -10.23 -0.34 -0.83
CA ALA A 402 -11.09 0.81 -1.15
C ALA A 402 -10.27 2.05 -1.49
N ALA A 403 -9.23 2.36 -0.69
CA ALA A 403 -8.32 3.47 -0.95
C ALA A 403 -7.57 3.30 -2.28
N ASN A 404 -7.08 2.10 -2.57
CA ASN A 404 -6.39 1.78 -3.83
C ASN A 404 -7.33 1.76 -5.07
N SER A 405 -8.63 1.57 -4.86
CA SER A 405 -9.63 1.58 -5.94
C SER A 405 -10.06 2.99 -6.36
N PHE A 406 -9.81 3.98 -5.51
CA PHE A 406 -10.13 5.38 -5.81
C PHE A 406 -9.11 5.97 -6.78
N ASP A 407 -9.57 6.59 -7.87
CA ASP A 407 -8.70 7.27 -8.85
C ASP A 407 -8.57 8.76 -8.46
N PRO A 408 -7.41 9.22 -7.94
CA PRO A 408 -7.24 10.60 -7.47
C PRO A 408 -7.34 11.64 -8.60
N ARG A 409 -7.14 11.24 -9.86
CA ARG A 409 -7.27 12.13 -11.01
C ARG A 409 -8.68 12.68 -11.17
N LEU A 410 -9.69 11.95 -10.68
CA LEU A 410 -11.09 12.40 -10.68
C LEU A 410 -11.31 13.70 -9.90
N ILE A 411 -10.45 14.02 -8.93
CA ILE A 411 -10.48 15.28 -8.15
C ILE A 411 -10.24 16.49 -9.08
N TRP A 412 -9.44 16.28 -10.12
CA TRP A 412 -8.96 17.34 -11.00
C TRP A 412 -9.72 17.46 -12.31
N ASP A 413 -10.55 16.46 -12.65
CA ASP A 413 -11.32 16.44 -13.91
C ASP A 413 -12.25 17.64 -14.02
N ALA A 414 -12.34 18.20 -15.23
CA ALA A 414 -13.22 19.33 -15.53
C ALA A 414 -14.69 18.91 -15.55
N ARG A 415 -15.61 19.86 -15.29
CA ARG A 415 -17.07 19.63 -15.22
C ARG A 415 -17.66 18.92 -16.44
N ASN A 416 -17.09 19.16 -17.63
CA ASN A 416 -17.62 18.64 -18.90
C ASN A 416 -16.90 17.40 -19.41
N MET A 417 -15.92 16.86 -18.65
CA MET A 417 -15.22 15.65 -19.04
C MET A 417 -16.07 14.45 -18.67
N GLN A 418 -16.76 13.87 -19.67
CA GLN A 418 -17.42 12.59 -19.46
C GLN A 418 -16.36 11.54 -19.09
N PRO A 419 -16.61 10.67 -18.09
CA PRO A 419 -15.58 9.79 -17.54
C PRO A 419 -15.00 8.78 -18.54
N HIS A 420 -15.46 8.77 -19.78
CA HIS A 420 -15.13 7.75 -20.75
C HIS A 420 -14.52 8.24 -22.07
N MET A 421 -14.61 9.53 -22.44
CA MET A 421 -14.04 9.98 -23.71
C MET A 421 -13.81 11.50 -23.76
N PRO A 422 -12.60 11.99 -24.11
CA PRO A 422 -12.35 13.41 -24.33
C PRO A 422 -13.12 13.91 -25.56
N ALA A 423 -13.52 15.20 -25.54
CA ALA A 423 -14.27 15.82 -26.61
C ALA A 423 -13.56 15.77 -27.98
N SER A 424 -12.22 15.75 -27.97
CA SER A 424 -11.39 15.58 -29.17
C SER A 424 -11.56 14.22 -29.85
N LEU A 425 -11.88 13.17 -29.10
CA LEU A 425 -12.14 11.83 -29.64
C LEU A 425 -13.61 11.65 -30.06
N LYS A 426 -14.53 12.41 -29.46
CA LYS A 426 -15.97 12.40 -29.92
C LYS A 426 -16.13 12.94 -31.31
N ARG A 427 -15.35 13.93 -31.74
CA ARG A 427 -15.43 14.51 -33.10
C ARG A 427 -14.88 13.59 -34.20
N GLN A 428 -14.15 12.53 -33.84
CA GLN A 428 -13.55 11.57 -34.78
C GLN A 428 -14.29 10.22 -34.78
N SER A 429 -15.40 10.09 -34.05
CA SER A 429 -16.23 8.89 -34.10
C SER A 429 -17.08 8.89 -35.39
N PRO A 430 -16.92 7.90 -36.26
CA PRO A 430 -17.79 7.77 -37.45
C PRO A 430 -19.21 7.28 -37.11
N TYR A 431 -19.49 7.04 -35.83
CA TYR A 431 -20.83 6.65 -35.38
C TYR A 431 -21.60 7.90 -34.94
N SER A 432 -22.34 8.50 -35.87
CA SER A 432 -23.51 9.31 -35.55
C SER A 432 -24.51 8.41 -34.82
N PRO A 433 -25.17 8.88 -33.74
CA PRO A 433 -26.28 8.13 -33.17
C PRO A 433 -27.35 8.02 -34.28
N VAL A 434 -27.71 6.78 -34.59
CA VAL A 434 -28.90 6.50 -35.41
C VAL A 434 -30.04 7.22 -34.72
N LYS A 435 -30.64 8.21 -35.41
CA LYS A 435 -31.94 8.77 -35.02
C LYS A 435 -32.90 7.59 -35.02
N GLU A 436 -33.44 7.24 -33.88
CA GLU A 436 -34.67 6.49 -33.80
C GLU A 436 -35.70 7.29 -34.57
N VAL A 437 -36.13 6.75 -35.70
CA VAL A 437 -37.31 7.23 -36.45
C VAL A 437 -38.46 6.70 -35.63
N ASP A 438 -39.16 7.62 -34.93
CA ASP A 438 -40.49 7.37 -34.43
C ASP A 438 -41.40 7.12 -35.66
N ASP A 439 -41.75 5.88 -35.88
CA ASP A 439 -42.86 5.48 -36.74
C ASP A 439 -44.15 5.64 -35.94
N ALA A 440 -45.00 6.48 -36.49
CA ALA A 440 -46.36 6.81 -36.07
C ALA A 440 -47.32 5.60 -36.13
#